data_85d2f6cfedbea0d0a8c696858781f11d
#
_entry.id   85d2f6cfedbea0d0a8c696858781f11d
#
_cell.length_a   1.000
_cell.length_b   1.000
_cell.length_c   1.000
_cell.angle_alpha   90.00
_cell.angle_beta   90.00
_cell.angle_gamma   90.00
#
_symmetry.space_group_name_H-M   'P 1'
#
loop_
_entity.id
_entity.type
_entity.pdbx_description
1 polymer ?
#
loop_
_entity_poly.entity_id
_entity_poly.type
_entity_poly.pdbx_seq_one_letter_code
_entity_poly.pdbx_strand_id
1 'polypeptide(L)'
;MYDPIFQILRPISPLAWFPLAGLIVIAIRRHNKEIDATQLQCIFTIAMCSIWPTILNTAVGVRAIPQDYLNVAKVLRLSAFKLFSRILLPATIPYMFTGFRLSLGIAWLVIVAAEMLSGKSGIGAFVNNQYQSGTYGPMIAAVIVIGLVGFVLDRLMNVVEKNATLILSCPSLVVRLFQQLRSQSSPSFSNETVPALIQKESCDAPA
;
A
#
# COMPACT_ATOMS: atom_id res chain seq x y z
N MET A 1 6.08 18.81 1.24
CA MET A 1 6.72 19.03 2.56
C MET A 1 6.10 18.01 3.48
N TYR A 2 6.84 16.99 3.93
CA TYR A 2 6.30 16.03 4.88
C TYR A 2 6.28 16.73 6.23
N ASP A 3 5.12 16.71 6.89
CA ASP A 3 5.04 17.27 8.24
C ASP A 3 6.03 16.51 9.13
N PRO A 4 6.87 17.21 9.91
CA PRO A 4 7.91 16.61 10.75
C PRO A 4 7.33 15.56 11.71
N ILE A 5 6.05 15.69 12.08
CA ILE A 5 5.32 14.75 12.92
C ILE A 5 5.28 13.34 12.28
N PHE A 6 5.00 13.24 10.97
CA PHE A 6 4.99 11.96 10.26
C PHE A 6 6.38 11.30 10.20
N GLN A 7 7.43 12.11 10.10
CA GLN A 7 8.80 11.61 10.08
C GLN A 7 9.26 11.07 11.45
N ILE A 8 8.75 11.61 12.53
CA ILE A 8 9.06 11.17 13.91
C ILE A 8 8.27 9.90 14.24
N LEU A 9 7.01 9.78 13.84
CA LEU A 9 6.16 8.63 14.15
C LEU A 9 6.53 7.37 13.35
N ARG A 10 7.09 7.52 12.16
CA ARG A 10 7.44 6.41 11.27
C ARG A 10 8.48 5.43 11.83
N PRO A 11 9.62 5.88 12.43
CA PRO A 11 10.66 4.99 12.93
C PRO A 11 10.35 4.38 14.30
N ILE A 12 9.18 4.67 14.90
CA ILE A 12 8.82 4.08 16.20
C ILE A 12 8.66 2.55 16.02
N SER A 13 9.48 1.81 16.79
CA SER A 13 9.45 0.35 16.77
C SER A 13 8.07 -0.20 17.11
N PRO A 14 7.60 -1.26 16.42
CA PRO A 14 6.38 -1.98 16.80
C PRO A 14 6.32 -2.39 18.25
N LEU A 15 7.48 -2.72 18.84
CA LEU A 15 7.63 -3.07 20.25
C LEU A 15 7.27 -1.91 21.20
N ALA A 16 7.54 -0.67 20.80
CA ALA A 16 7.18 0.51 21.59
C ALA A 16 5.67 0.84 21.51
N TRP A 17 5.01 0.49 20.40
CA TRP A 17 3.57 0.66 20.26
C TRP A 17 2.78 -0.30 21.15
N PHE A 18 3.32 -1.49 21.44
CA PHE A 18 2.61 -2.51 22.20
C PHE A 18 2.20 -2.05 23.62
N PRO A 19 3.09 -1.52 24.48
CA PRO A 19 2.69 -1.02 25.79
C PRO A 19 1.81 0.24 25.70
N LEU A 20 2.00 1.11 24.71
CA LEU A 20 1.12 2.27 24.49
C LEU A 20 -0.31 1.83 24.12
N ALA A 21 -0.43 0.82 23.26
CA ALA A 21 -1.71 0.20 22.94
C ALA A 21 -2.41 -0.35 24.21
N GLY A 22 -1.65 -0.94 25.12
CA GLY A 22 -2.16 -1.42 26.41
C GLY A 22 -2.80 -0.32 27.24
N LEU A 23 -2.17 0.85 27.35
CA LEU A 23 -2.73 2.01 28.06
C LEU A 23 -4.04 2.50 27.42
N ILE A 24 -4.10 2.57 26.10
CA ILE A 24 -5.30 2.98 25.35
C ILE A 24 -6.44 1.96 25.58
N VAL A 25 -6.12 0.67 25.50
CA VAL A 25 -7.09 -0.41 25.71
C VAL A 25 -7.65 -0.41 27.13
N ILE A 26 -6.82 -0.18 28.15
CA ILE A 26 -7.26 -0.06 29.54
C ILE A 26 -8.25 1.12 29.67
N ALA A 27 -7.97 2.25 29.03
CA ALA A 27 -8.85 3.41 29.05
C ALA A 27 -10.22 3.10 28.39
N ILE A 28 -10.22 2.40 27.25
CA ILE A 28 -11.45 2.01 26.52
C ILE A 28 -12.24 0.94 27.30
N ARG A 29 -11.54 -0.05 27.89
CA ARG A 29 -12.17 -1.14 28.64
C ARG A 29 -12.90 -0.65 29.91
N ARG A 30 -12.52 0.50 30.43
CA ARG A 30 -13.23 1.12 31.54
C ARG A 30 -14.71 1.34 31.23
N HIS A 31 -15.04 1.40 29.93
CA HIS A 31 -16.41 1.59 29.44
C HIS A 31 -17.08 0.28 28.96
N ASN A 32 -16.32 -0.70 28.43
CA ASN A 32 -16.83 -1.97 27.89
C ASN A 32 -16.03 -3.17 28.40
N LYS A 33 -16.64 -3.99 29.26
CA LYS A 33 -15.98 -5.12 29.96
C LYS A 33 -15.87 -6.42 29.15
N GLU A 34 -16.55 -6.54 28.03
CA GLU A 34 -16.67 -7.82 27.29
C GLU A 34 -15.53 -8.13 26.31
N ILE A 35 -14.66 -7.18 26.02
CA ILE A 35 -13.61 -7.35 25.01
C ILE A 35 -12.31 -7.80 25.69
N ASP A 36 -11.68 -8.86 25.15
CA ASP A 36 -10.35 -9.32 25.54
C ASP A 36 -9.31 -8.19 25.32
N ALA A 37 -8.87 -7.58 26.42
CA ALA A 37 -7.93 -6.45 26.39
C ALA A 37 -6.67 -6.74 25.55
N THR A 38 -6.12 -7.95 25.73
CA THR A 38 -4.89 -8.37 25.02
C THR A 38 -5.11 -8.49 23.50
N GLN A 39 -6.27 -9.01 23.11
CA GLN A 39 -6.59 -9.13 21.68
C GLN A 39 -6.75 -7.76 21.03
N LEU A 40 -7.45 -6.84 21.68
CA LEU A 40 -7.60 -5.47 21.20
C LEU A 40 -6.27 -4.73 21.14
N GLN A 41 -5.37 -4.95 22.11
CA GLN A 41 -4.02 -4.40 22.15
C GLN A 41 -3.18 -4.88 20.95
N CYS A 42 -3.23 -6.18 20.64
CA CYS A 42 -2.55 -6.75 19.46
C CYS A 42 -3.08 -6.12 18.16
N ILE A 43 -4.42 -6.08 17.99
CA ILE A 43 -5.04 -5.51 16.78
C ILE A 43 -4.65 -4.04 16.60
N PHE A 44 -4.69 -3.25 17.66
CA PHE A 44 -4.31 -1.84 17.59
C PHE A 44 -2.84 -1.66 17.19
N THR A 45 -1.94 -2.43 17.80
CA THR A 45 -0.50 -2.38 17.48
C THR A 45 -0.24 -2.74 16.02
N ILE A 46 -0.88 -3.82 15.51
CA ILE A 46 -0.74 -4.26 14.13
C ILE A 46 -1.25 -3.17 13.18
N ALA A 47 -2.42 -2.60 13.45
CA ALA A 47 -3.02 -1.56 12.63
C ALA A 47 -2.12 -0.32 12.55
N MET A 48 -1.61 0.15 13.69
CA MET A 48 -0.73 1.34 13.75
C MET A 48 0.58 1.12 13.00
N CYS A 49 1.15 -0.07 13.04
CA CYS A 49 2.41 -0.36 12.35
C CYS A 49 2.23 -0.58 10.84
N SER A 50 1.12 -1.20 10.43
CA SER A 50 0.89 -1.58 9.03
C SER A 50 0.29 -0.47 8.16
N ILE A 51 -0.25 0.59 8.73
CA ILE A 51 -0.90 1.67 7.98
C ILE A 51 0.10 2.53 7.18
N TRP A 52 1.32 2.70 7.68
CA TRP A 52 2.32 3.62 7.12
C TRP A 52 2.72 3.33 5.68
N PRO A 53 3.04 2.08 5.27
CA PRO A 53 3.40 1.78 3.90
C PRO A 53 2.29 2.12 2.91
N THR A 54 1.03 1.85 3.27
CA THR A 54 -0.12 2.18 2.42
C THR A 54 -0.26 3.69 2.23
N ILE A 55 -0.18 4.48 3.31
CA ILE A 55 -0.26 5.94 3.24
C ILE A 55 0.86 6.51 2.36
N LEU A 56 2.10 6.07 2.60
CA LEU A 56 3.26 6.59 1.89
C LEU A 56 3.22 6.24 0.39
N ASN A 57 2.89 5.00 0.04
CA ASN A 57 2.80 4.59 -1.36
C ASN A 57 1.62 5.29 -2.07
N THR A 58 0.49 5.45 -1.40
CA THR A 58 -0.64 6.22 -1.95
C THR A 58 -0.24 7.68 -2.19
N ALA A 59 0.48 8.31 -1.25
CA ALA A 59 0.96 9.68 -1.42
C ALA A 59 1.97 9.82 -2.57
N VAL A 60 2.85 8.83 -2.76
CA VAL A 60 3.75 8.77 -3.93
C VAL A 60 2.93 8.62 -5.22
N GLY A 61 1.91 7.77 -5.24
CA GLY A 61 1.03 7.57 -6.38
C GLY A 61 0.32 8.85 -6.81
N VAL A 62 -0.21 9.63 -5.86
CA VAL A 62 -0.85 10.91 -6.15
C VAL A 62 0.15 11.92 -6.72
N ARG A 63 1.39 11.94 -6.23
CA ARG A 63 2.45 12.84 -6.73
C ARG A 63 3.01 12.45 -8.09
N ALA A 64 2.93 11.19 -8.44
CA ALA A 64 3.39 10.67 -9.72
C ALA A 64 2.48 11.06 -10.90
N ILE A 65 1.30 11.64 -10.62
CA ILE A 65 0.36 12.08 -11.65
C ILE A 65 0.94 13.30 -12.38
N PRO A 66 1.12 13.25 -13.73
CA PRO A 66 1.61 14.39 -14.50
C PRO A 66 0.71 15.62 -14.37
N GLN A 67 1.31 16.80 -14.27
CA GLN A 67 0.60 18.07 -14.12
C GLN A 67 -0.36 18.36 -15.28
N ASP A 68 -0.08 17.81 -16.45
CA ASP A 68 -0.92 17.99 -17.64
C ASP A 68 -2.35 17.47 -17.43
N TYR A 69 -2.50 16.32 -16.76
CA TYR A 69 -3.83 15.80 -16.42
C TYR A 69 -4.59 16.72 -15.46
N LEU A 70 -3.88 17.33 -14.51
CA LEU A 70 -4.48 18.28 -13.57
C LEU A 70 -4.85 19.59 -14.27
N ASN A 71 -4.05 20.04 -15.22
CA ASN A 71 -4.32 21.24 -16.03
C ASN A 71 -5.53 21.05 -16.94
N VAL A 72 -5.62 19.89 -17.62
CA VAL A 72 -6.80 19.53 -18.42
C VAL A 72 -8.06 19.49 -17.56
N ALA A 73 -7.98 18.91 -16.37
CA ALA A 73 -9.10 18.85 -15.43
C ALA A 73 -9.58 20.26 -14.99
N LYS A 74 -8.63 21.23 -14.83
CA LYS A 74 -8.95 22.62 -14.52
C LYS A 74 -9.63 23.33 -15.69
N VAL A 75 -9.14 23.11 -16.92
CA VAL A 75 -9.75 23.67 -18.14
C VAL A 75 -11.17 23.16 -18.33
N LEU A 76 -11.40 21.87 -18.08
CA LEU A 76 -12.73 21.25 -18.12
C LEU A 76 -13.64 21.62 -16.92
N ARG A 77 -13.15 22.43 -15.98
CA ARG A 77 -13.86 22.82 -14.75
C ARG A 77 -14.49 21.64 -14.03
N LEU A 78 -13.75 20.52 -13.92
CA LEU A 78 -14.24 19.33 -13.24
C LEU A 78 -14.42 19.62 -11.75
N SER A 79 -15.57 19.15 -11.19
CA SER A 79 -15.78 19.18 -9.75
C SER A 79 -14.71 18.35 -9.04
N ALA A 80 -14.30 18.75 -7.84
CA ALA A 80 -13.30 18.06 -7.02
C ALA A 80 -13.60 16.56 -6.85
N PHE A 81 -14.86 16.19 -6.69
CA PHE A 81 -15.28 14.79 -6.59
C PHE A 81 -15.07 14.01 -7.91
N LYS A 82 -15.37 14.65 -9.05
CA LYS A 82 -15.13 14.04 -10.38
C LYS A 82 -13.64 13.91 -10.68
N LEU A 83 -12.84 14.88 -10.29
CA LEU A 83 -11.37 14.84 -10.38
C LEU A 83 -10.83 13.67 -9.56
N PHE A 84 -11.24 13.55 -8.30
CA PHE A 84 -10.82 12.48 -7.41
C PHE A 84 -11.20 11.10 -7.97
N SER A 85 -12.49 10.89 -8.28
CA SER A 85 -13.02 9.57 -8.66
C SER A 85 -12.57 9.12 -10.06
N ARG A 86 -12.40 10.04 -11.03
CA ARG A 86 -12.12 9.69 -12.43
C ARG A 86 -10.65 9.77 -12.82
N ILE A 87 -9.84 10.55 -12.12
CA ILE A 87 -8.44 10.77 -12.45
C ILE A 87 -7.52 10.30 -11.33
N LEU A 88 -7.66 10.85 -10.11
CA LEU A 88 -6.75 10.54 -9.02
C LEU A 88 -6.86 9.07 -8.59
N LEU A 89 -8.06 8.62 -8.31
CA LEU A 89 -8.28 7.27 -7.78
C LEU A 89 -7.75 6.19 -8.73
N PRO A 90 -8.14 6.11 -10.03
CA PRO A 90 -7.64 5.07 -10.91
C PRO A 90 -6.13 5.16 -11.17
N ALA A 91 -5.54 6.37 -11.17
CA ALA A 91 -4.11 6.55 -11.34
C ALA A 91 -3.30 6.12 -10.11
N THR A 92 -3.87 6.20 -8.91
CA THR A 92 -3.19 5.82 -7.65
C THR A 92 -3.41 4.36 -7.25
N ILE A 93 -4.39 3.67 -7.80
CA ILE A 93 -4.69 2.27 -7.46
C ILE A 93 -3.46 1.35 -7.51
N PRO A 94 -2.62 1.33 -8.56
CA PRO A 94 -1.44 0.45 -8.58
C PRO A 94 -0.49 0.73 -7.41
N TYR A 95 -0.29 2.00 -7.04
CA TYR A 95 0.52 2.38 -5.89
C TYR A 95 -0.12 1.96 -4.56
N MET A 96 -1.45 2.01 -4.46
CA MET A 96 -2.17 1.51 -3.29
C MET A 96 -1.99 0.01 -3.10
N PHE A 97 -2.06 -0.79 -4.17
CA PHE A 97 -1.84 -2.24 -4.07
C PHE A 97 -0.42 -2.58 -3.65
N THR A 98 0.58 -1.88 -4.18
CA THR A 98 1.97 -1.99 -3.71
C THR A 98 2.08 -1.63 -2.22
N GLY A 99 1.41 -0.58 -1.78
CA GLY A 99 1.31 -0.19 -0.38
C GLY A 99 0.67 -1.26 0.50
N PHE A 100 -0.44 -1.86 0.06
CA PHE A 100 -1.12 -2.95 0.79
C PHE A 100 -0.24 -4.19 0.92
N ARG A 101 0.49 -4.55 -0.13
CA ARG A 101 1.42 -5.67 -0.09
C ARG A 101 2.49 -5.47 0.98
N LEU A 102 3.12 -4.29 1.02
CA LEU A 102 4.12 -3.95 2.03
C LEU A 102 3.51 -3.89 3.43
N SER A 103 2.31 -3.34 3.57
CA SER A 103 1.57 -3.31 4.84
C SER A 103 1.26 -4.70 5.37
N LEU A 104 0.86 -5.62 4.51
CA LEU A 104 0.60 -7.01 4.89
C LEU A 104 1.88 -7.71 5.39
N GLY A 105 3.01 -7.48 4.73
CA GLY A 105 4.31 -8.02 5.16
C GLY A 105 4.68 -7.51 6.56
N ILE A 106 4.52 -6.21 6.82
CA ILE A 106 4.77 -5.63 8.15
C ILE A 106 3.76 -6.15 9.17
N ALA A 107 2.47 -6.23 8.81
CA ALA A 107 1.44 -6.76 9.70
C ALA A 107 1.77 -8.18 10.16
N TRP A 108 2.22 -9.06 9.24
CA TRP A 108 2.63 -10.41 9.56
C TRP A 108 3.77 -10.45 10.57
N LEU A 109 4.82 -9.65 10.39
CA LEU A 109 5.94 -9.57 11.32
C LEU A 109 5.50 -9.07 12.71
N VAL A 110 4.61 -8.07 12.73
CA VAL A 110 4.10 -7.48 13.98
C VAL A 110 3.17 -8.44 14.71
N ILE A 111 2.38 -9.26 13.99
CA ILE A 111 1.54 -10.31 14.61
C ILE A 111 2.40 -11.27 15.41
N VAL A 112 3.46 -11.81 14.81
CA VAL A 112 4.37 -12.75 15.47
C VAL A 112 5.02 -12.10 16.70
N ALA A 113 5.49 -10.84 16.58
CA ALA A 113 6.07 -10.10 17.70
C ALA A 113 5.05 -9.85 18.84
N ALA A 114 3.81 -9.47 18.48
CA ALA A 114 2.74 -9.25 19.46
C ALA A 114 2.35 -10.53 20.19
N GLU A 115 2.32 -11.69 19.51
CA GLU A 115 2.10 -12.99 20.15
C GLU A 115 3.20 -13.35 21.15
N MET A 116 4.47 -13.08 20.79
CA MET A 116 5.59 -13.30 21.70
C MET A 116 5.49 -12.46 22.98
N LEU A 117 5.01 -11.22 22.86
CA LEU A 117 4.90 -10.29 23.99
C LEU A 117 3.63 -10.53 24.82
N SER A 118 2.54 -10.92 24.18
CA SER A 118 1.24 -11.11 24.85
C SER A 118 1.14 -12.40 25.65
N GLY A 119 2.00 -13.39 25.36
CA GLY A 119 1.94 -14.72 25.97
C GLY A 119 0.67 -15.53 25.62
N LYS A 120 -0.17 -15.04 24.69
CA LYS A 120 -1.33 -15.79 24.19
C LYS A 120 -0.88 -16.87 23.21
N SER A 121 -1.68 -17.94 23.12
CA SER A 121 -1.44 -19.06 22.21
C SER A 121 -1.32 -18.58 20.77
N GLY A 122 -0.17 -18.84 20.15
CA GLY A 122 0.14 -18.52 18.77
C GLY A 122 1.53 -19.05 18.42
N ILE A 123 1.91 -18.98 17.14
CA ILE A 123 3.21 -19.46 16.68
C ILE A 123 4.35 -18.64 17.31
N GLY A 124 4.16 -17.32 17.46
CA GLY A 124 5.13 -16.45 18.12
C GLY A 124 5.31 -16.78 19.60
N ALA A 125 4.21 -17.02 20.33
CA ALA A 125 4.28 -17.45 21.72
C ALA A 125 4.95 -18.82 21.87
N PHE A 126 4.70 -19.74 20.92
CA PHE A 126 5.38 -21.04 20.90
C PHE A 126 6.91 -20.87 20.75
N VAL A 127 7.37 -20.03 19.84
CA VAL A 127 8.80 -19.71 19.67
C VAL A 127 9.38 -19.19 20.97
N ASN A 128 8.72 -18.24 21.62
CA ASN A 128 9.18 -17.67 22.88
C ASN A 128 9.25 -18.71 24.02
N ASN A 129 8.24 -19.57 24.13
CA ASN A 129 8.21 -20.63 25.15
C ASN A 129 9.32 -21.67 24.93
N GLN A 130 9.57 -22.08 23.68
CA GLN A 130 10.66 -23.01 23.35
C GLN A 130 12.03 -22.41 23.63
N TYR A 131 12.19 -21.12 23.36
CA TYR A 131 13.41 -20.38 23.69
C TYR A 131 13.66 -20.37 25.20
N GLN A 132 12.65 -20.06 26.02
CA GLN A 132 12.75 -20.06 27.47
C GLN A 132 13.01 -21.45 28.07
N SER A 133 12.49 -22.50 27.41
CA SER A 133 12.70 -23.90 27.82
C SER A 133 14.03 -24.47 27.36
N GLY A 134 14.86 -23.72 26.59
CA GLY A 134 16.14 -24.19 26.05
C GLY A 134 16.02 -25.25 24.96
N THR A 135 14.83 -25.46 24.39
CA THR A 135 14.58 -26.45 23.33
C THR A 135 14.66 -25.81 21.94
N TYR A 136 15.85 -25.79 21.38
CA TYR A 136 16.12 -25.05 20.13
C TYR A 136 15.58 -25.75 18.86
N GLY A 137 15.44 -27.07 18.84
CA GLY A 137 14.98 -27.82 17.69
C GLY A 137 13.55 -27.39 17.25
N PRO A 138 12.54 -27.50 18.12
CA PRO A 138 11.19 -27.03 17.81
C PRO A 138 11.11 -25.52 17.53
N MET A 139 11.94 -24.71 18.18
CA MET A 139 12.02 -23.26 17.94
C MET A 139 12.42 -22.96 16.49
N ILE A 140 13.49 -23.60 15.99
CA ILE A 140 13.97 -23.41 14.62
C ILE A 140 12.89 -23.87 13.62
N ALA A 141 12.21 -24.99 13.86
CA ALA A 141 11.13 -25.46 13.01
C ALA A 141 9.98 -24.42 12.94
N ALA A 142 9.59 -23.83 14.07
CA ALA A 142 8.57 -22.81 14.11
C ALA A 142 8.98 -21.52 13.34
N VAL A 143 10.23 -21.11 13.44
CA VAL A 143 10.76 -19.94 12.68
C VAL A 143 10.71 -20.21 11.17
N ILE A 144 11.04 -21.43 10.73
CA ILE A 144 10.93 -21.81 9.30
C ILE A 144 9.46 -21.74 8.85
N VAL A 145 8.53 -22.23 9.66
CA VAL A 145 7.09 -22.16 9.35
C VAL A 145 6.62 -20.72 9.24
N ILE A 146 7.03 -19.83 10.16
CA ILE A 146 6.69 -18.40 10.09
C ILE A 146 7.19 -17.79 8.78
N GLY A 147 8.44 -18.08 8.39
CA GLY A 147 9.01 -17.59 7.14
C GLY A 147 8.28 -18.12 5.90
N LEU A 148 7.89 -19.40 5.90
CA LEU A 148 7.15 -20.01 4.81
C LEU A 148 5.75 -19.42 4.64
N VAL A 149 5.04 -19.19 5.75
CA VAL A 149 3.71 -18.54 5.71
C VAL A 149 3.85 -17.09 5.21
N GLY A 150 4.84 -16.33 5.69
CA GLY A 150 5.11 -14.97 5.19
C GLY A 150 5.41 -14.94 3.69
N PHE A 151 6.20 -15.90 3.19
CA PHE A 151 6.48 -16.04 1.76
C PHE A 151 5.21 -16.34 0.96
N VAL A 152 4.36 -17.24 1.43
CA VAL A 152 3.08 -17.55 0.75
C VAL A 152 2.17 -16.33 0.70
N LEU A 153 2.06 -15.58 1.81
CA LEU A 153 1.28 -14.35 1.86
C LEU A 153 1.79 -13.29 0.85
N ASP A 154 3.12 -13.11 0.76
CA ASP A 154 3.72 -12.19 -0.22
C ASP A 154 3.42 -12.63 -1.67
N ARG A 155 3.49 -13.94 -1.94
CA ARG A 155 3.16 -14.48 -3.27
C ARG A 155 1.70 -14.29 -3.64
N LEU A 156 0.78 -14.52 -2.70
CA LEU A 156 -0.64 -14.29 -2.90
C LEU A 156 -0.93 -12.82 -3.22
N MET A 157 -0.36 -11.89 -2.44
CA MET A 157 -0.54 -10.47 -2.68
C MET A 157 0.07 -9.99 -4.00
N ASN A 158 1.21 -10.57 -4.42
CA ASN A 158 1.79 -10.26 -5.72
C ASN A 158 0.87 -10.67 -6.89
N VAL A 159 0.19 -11.82 -6.77
CA VAL A 159 -0.79 -12.25 -7.78
C VAL A 159 -2.01 -11.32 -7.80
N VAL A 160 -2.52 -10.92 -6.63
CA VAL A 160 -3.63 -9.99 -6.51
C VAL A 160 -3.26 -8.62 -7.10
N GLU A 161 -2.07 -8.09 -6.77
CA GLU A 161 -1.54 -6.83 -7.30
C GLU A 161 -1.47 -6.87 -8.84
N LYS A 162 -0.88 -7.92 -9.42
CA LYS A 162 -0.78 -8.09 -10.87
C LYS A 162 -2.15 -8.14 -11.55
N ASN A 163 -3.08 -8.92 -11.01
CA ASN A 163 -4.41 -9.04 -11.59
C ASN A 163 -5.19 -7.72 -11.47
N ALA A 164 -5.11 -7.05 -10.34
CA ALA A 164 -5.76 -5.76 -10.13
C ALA A 164 -5.18 -4.67 -11.06
N THR A 165 -3.86 -4.63 -11.21
CA THR A 165 -3.20 -3.68 -12.11
C THR A 165 -3.50 -4.00 -13.57
N LEU A 166 -3.57 -5.26 -13.99
CA LEU A 166 -3.95 -5.64 -15.36
C LEU A 166 -5.39 -5.23 -15.70
N ILE A 167 -6.33 -5.41 -14.78
CA ILE A 167 -7.74 -5.01 -14.97
C ILE A 167 -7.87 -3.49 -15.07
N LEU A 168 -7.12 -2.75 -14.28
CA LEU A 168 -7.15 -1.28 -14.22
C LEU A 168 -6.22 -0.61 -15.22
N SER A 169 -5.13 -1.27 -15.61
CA SER A 169 -4.19 -0.82 -16.65
C SER A 169 -4.64 -1.19 -18.05
N CYS A 170 -5.92 -1.60 -18.26
CA CYS A 170 -6.44 -1.65 -19.60
C CYS A 170 -6.49 -0.21 -20.13
N PRO A 171 -5.45 0.27 -20.85
CA PRO A 171 -5.38 1.66 -21.32
C PRO A 171 -6.46 1.96 -22.34
N SER A 172 -7.21 0.92 -22.75
CA SER A 172 -8.27 1.03 -23.73
C SER A 172 -9.45 1.92 -23.28
N LEU A 173 -9.72 2.05 -21.99
CA LEU A 173 -10.83 2.88 -21.53
C LEU A 173 -10.46 4.36 -21.51
N VAL A 174 -9.27 4.70 -21.01
CA VAL A 174 -8.78 6.09 -20.98
C VAL A 174 -8.41 6.55 -22.37
N VAL A 175 -7.74 5.70 -23.17
CA VAL A 175 -7.38 6.00 -24.58
C VAL A 175 -8.63 6.04 -25.46
N ARG A 176 -9.60 5.16 -25.28
CA ARG A 176 -10.90 5.23 -26.01
C ARG A 176 -11.72 6.46 -25.63
N LEU A 177 -11.74 6.84 -24.34
CA LEU A 177 -12.37 8.10 -23.92
C LEU A 177 -11.64 9.31 -24.53
N PHE A 178 -10.31 9.30 -24.59
CA PHE A 178 -9.54 10.36 -25.23
C PHE A 178 -9.71 10.39 -26.75
N GLN A 179 -9.77 9.23 -27.41
CA GLN A 179 -10.08 9.15 -28.84
C GLN A 179 -11.51 9.57 -29.14
N GLN A 180 -12.45 9.22 -28.28
CA GLN A 180 -13.86 9.63 -28.42
C GLN A 180 -14.04 11.15 -28.20
N LEU A 181 -13.31 11.73 -27.24
CA LEU A 181 -13.30 13.18 -27.02
C LEU A 181 -12.56 13.92 -28.15
N ARG A 182 -11.50 13.34 -28.71
CA ARG A 182 -10.78 13.88 -29.88
C ARG A 182 -11.63 13.82 -31.14
N SER A 183 -12.42 12.78 -31.29
CA SER A 183 -13.37 12.61 -32.42
C SER A 183 -14.55 13.59 -32.35
N GLN A 184 -14.92 14.07 -31.18
CA GLN A 184 -15.98 15.07 -31.02
C GLN A 184 -15.51 16.52 -31.10
N SER A 185 -14.19 16.77 -31.02
CA SER A 185 -13.63 18.11 -31.05
C SER A 185 -12.96 18.49 -32.36
N SER A 186 -13.12 17.72 -33.45
CA SER A 186 -12.67 18.14 -34.76
C SER A 186 -13.83 18.55 -35.66
N PRO A 187 -14.15 19.88 -35.72
CA PRO A 187 -14.67 20.44 -36.95
C PRO A 187 -13.47 20.71 -37.83
N SER A 188 -13.42 19.99 -38.99
CA SER A 188 -12.70 20.32 -40.23
C SER A 188 -11.52 21.32 -40.09
N PHE A 189 -10.34 20.80 -39.82
CA PHE A 189 -9.11 21.48 -40.27
C PHE A 189 -8.43 20.51 -41.25
N SER A 190 -8.63 20.84 -42.51
CA SER A 190 -8.07 20.18 -43.68
C SER A 190 -6.54 20.10 -43.59
N ASN A 191 -6.05 18.91 -43.96
CA ASN A 191 -4.73 18.64 -44.52
C ASN A 191 -3.91 19.88 -44.88
N GLU A 192 -2.81 20.09 -44.14
CA GLU A 192 -1.55 20.50 -44.77
C GLU A 192 -0.40 20.30 -43.78
N THR A 193 0.54 19.46 -44.21
CA THR A 193 1.97 19.47 -43.89
C THR A 193 2.44 19.46 -42.45
N VAL A 194 2.60 18.25 -41.92
CA VAL A 194 3.71 17.99 -40.99
C VAL A 194 4.52 16.82 -41.56
N PRO A 195 5.56 17.15 -42.36
CA PRO A 195 6.48 16.13 -42.86
C PRO A 195 7.71 15.98 -41.94
N ALA A 196 8.09 14.75 -41.74
CA ALA A 196 9.50 14.29 -41.83
C ALA A 196 10.54 14.75 -40.78
N LEU A 197 10.19 15.22 -39.59
CA LEU A 197 11.22 15.56 -38.59
C LEU A 197 11.32 14.59 -37.39
N ILE A 198 10.41 13.62 -37.25
CA ILE A 198 10.44 12.67 -36.12
C ILE A 198 11.06 11.31 -36.48
N GLN A 199 11.44 11.11 -37.75
CA GLN A 199 11.97 9.81 -38.20
C GLN A 199 13.50 9.73 -38.30
N LYS A 200 14.24 10.74 -37.81
CA LYS A 200 15.70 10.78 -37.97
C LYS A 200 16.52 10.70 -36.68
N GLU A 201 15.89 10.51 -35.52
CA GLU A 201 16.61 10.44 -34.23
C GLU A 201 16.62 9.06 -33.57
N SER A 202 16.24 8.01 -34.31
CA SER A 202 16.22 6.63 -33.78
C SER A 202 17.30 5.71 -34.33
N CYS A 203 18.33 6.22 -35.03
CA CYS A 203 19.34 5.38 -35.65
C CYS A 203 20.80 5.78 -35.40
N ASP A 204 21.12 6.48 -34.32
CA ASP A 204 22.53 6.69 -33.95
C ASP A 204 22.73 6.60 -32.45
N ALA A 205 22.88 5.37 -31.94
CA ALA A 205 23.58 5.09 -30.70
C ALA A 205 24.72 4.12 -31.01
N PRO A 206 25.98 4.56 -30.84
CA PRO A 206 27.13 3.67 -31.05
C PRO A 206 27.32 2.74 -29.87
N ALA A 207 27.91 1.59 -30.17
CA ALA A 207 28.34 0.44 -29.41
C ALA A 207 29.03 0.71 -28.07
#